data_cf3bf28c803c316262b5aa5e815cf71d
#
_entry.id   cf3bf28c803c316262b5aa5e815cf71d
#
_cell.length_a   1.000
_cell.length_b   1.000
_cell.length_c   1.000
_cell.angle_alpha   90.00
_cell.angle_beta   90.00
_cell.angle_gamma   90.00
#
_symmetry.space_group_name_H-M   'P 1'
#
loop_
_entity.id
_entity.type
_entity.pdbx_description
1 polymer ?
#
loop_
_entity_poly.entity_id
_entity_poly.type
_entity_poly.pdbx_seq_one_letter_code
_entity_poly.pdbx_strand_id
1 'polypeptide(L)'
;MRFGVLIMSCILSVAGMLYVPRVGKSVRPEMCTLAVEDREGYDCRYVEFAVGKDGADKERIRAYLLVPDGGSKCPAVVMLHDHGARFDIGKEKLVKPMADILEKGSEDHIMRSSQQWIDKNFDGVYLADSLASLGYVVLVADALYWGERSSEDAHRWSELTYGTSNKDKAVKDTIKVLKSRVYDGQEDLYRKLHSQNIIWAEKMLRDDVASVRLLKSLPNVDKDRIGAFGFSMGAHRCWMLAAFCKDVRCGVALSWMTTLDREERMKASDYSMAVMPMREQMDFGDIGRFLAPKHMLFLSGTTDHLFPKEKVAVAFEKLHGYYDDCPENLETRFFDGGHHCGKEVQSVIFDYFDDNL
;
A
#
# COMPACT_ATOMS: atom_id res chain seq x y z
N MET A 1 -13.42 -36.36 34.30
CA MET A 1 -14.16 -36.17 33.05
C MET A 1 -14.26 -34.68 32.78
N ARG A 2 -13.44 -34.12 31.90
CA ARG A 2 -13.54 -32.72 31.48
C ARG A 2 -13.98 -32.75 30.01
N PHE A 3 -15.20 -32.28 29.77
CA PHE A 3 -15.73 -32.08 28.42
C PHE A 3 -15.10 -30.84 27.85
N GLY A 4 -14.22 -31.03 26.85
CA GLY A 4 -13.76 -29.95 25.97
C GLY A 4 -14.84 -29.67 24.94
N VAL A 5 -15.42 -28.50 24.99
CA VAL A 5 -16.31 -28.00 23.92
C VAL A 5 -15.45 -27.52 22.78
N LEU A 6 -15.37 -28.34 21.76
CA LEU A 6 -14.79 -27.94 20.43
C LEU A 6 -15.86 -27.08 19.76
N ILE A 7 -15.70 -25.77 19.78
CA ILE A 7 -16.48 -24.88 18.90
C ILE A 7 -15.90 -25.01 17.51
N MET A 8 -16.42 -25.95 16.74
CA MET A 8 -16.24 -26.03 15.30
C MET A 8 -17.01 -24.85 14.68
N SER A 9 -16.28 -23.82 14.28
CA SER A 9 -16.80 -22.77 13.41
C SER A 9 -17.22 -23.41 12.10
N CYS A 10 -18.51 -23.68 11.94
CA CYS A 10 -19.09 -24.08 10.66
C CYS A 10 -19.03 -22.91 9.70
N ILE A 11 -17.92 -22.77 8.98
CA ILE A 11 -17.91 -22.05 7.71
C ILE A 11 -18.59 -23.00 6.72
N LEU A 12 -19.89 -22.82 6.51
CA LEU A 12 -20.61 -23.42 5.40
C LEU A 12 -19.96 -22.93 4.11
N SER A 13 -19.05 -23.73 3.54
CA SER A 13 -18.62 -23.56 2.16
C SER A 13 -19.84 -23.87 1.30
N VAL A 14 -20.52 -22.84 0.81
CA VAL A 14 -21.46 -22.97 -0.30
C VAL A 14 -20.58 -23.33 -1.49
N ALA A 15 -20.62 -24.61 -1.87
CA ALA A 15 -19.87 -25.13 -3.00
C ALA A 15 -20.11 -24.26 -4.23
N GLY A 16 -19.08 -23.56 -4.73
CA GLY A 16 -19.10 -22.85 -6.00
C GLY A 16 -19.00 -21.32 -5.94
N MET A 17 -19.14 -20.63 -4.80
CA MET A 17 -18.93 -19.19 -4.75
C MET A 17 -17.50 -18.83 -4.32
N LEU A 18 -16.83 -18.04 -5.16
CA LEU A 18 -15.53 -17.46 -4.81
C LEU A 18 -15.69 -16.45 -3.68
N TYR A 19 -14.71 -16.47 -2.78
CA TYR A 19 -14.63 -15.44 -1.76
C TYR A 19 -14.34 -14.08 -2.38
N VAL A 20 -15.15 -13.09 -2.03
CA VAL A 20 -14.99 -11.69 -2.45
C VAL A 20 -14.83 -10.81 -1.21
N PRO A 21 -13.73 -10.08 -1.10
CA PRO A 21 -13.50 -9.15 0.00
C PRO A 21 -14.62 -8.13 0.18
N ARG A 22 -14.97 -7.82 1.43
CA ARG A 22 -16.04 -6.87 1.74
C ARG A 22 -15.49 -5.45 1.86
N VAL A 23 -15.70 -4.64 0.86
CA VAL A 23 -15.26 -3.21 0.84
C VAL A 23 -16.25 -2.22 1.49
N GLY A 24 -17.38 -2.71 1.99
CA GLY A 24 -18.39 -1.89 2.68
C GLY A 24 -19.16 -0.91 1.74
N LYS A 25 -20.27 -0.36 2.27
CA LYS A 25 -21.02 0.68 1.58
C LYS A 25 -20.27 2.01 1.67
N SER A 26 -20.43 2.83 0.61
CA SER A 26 -19.79 4.12 0.47
C SER A 26 -20.41 5.17 1.38
N VAL A 27 -19.62 5.74 2.27
CA VAL A 27 -19.90 7.04 2.87
C VAL A 27 -18.92 8.03 2.26
N ARG A 28 -19.34 9.26 2.02
CA ARG A 28 -18.42 10.34 1.61
C ARG A 28 -17.43 10.57 2.74
N PRO A 29 -16.11 10.43 2.52
CA PRO A 29 -15.13 10.68 3.57
C PRO A 29 -15.20 12.16 3.97
N GLU A 30 -15.37 12.40 5.26
CA GLU A 30 -15.15 13.73 5.82
C GLU A 30 -13.65 13.95 5.94
N MET A 31 -13.15 15.02 5.35
CA MET A 31 -11.74 15.39 5.35
C MET A 31 -11.58 16.77 6.00
N CYS A 32 -10.50 16.95 6.78
CA CYS A 32 -9.99 18.25 7.18
C CYS A 32 -8.53 18.37 6.74
N THR A 33 -8.13 19.58 6.35
CA THR A 33 -6.74 19.94 6.07
C THR A 33 -6.10 20.43 7.37
N LEU A 34 -4.99 19.83 7.74
CA LEU A 34 -4.25 20.14 8.97
C LEU A 34 -3.10 21.12 8.71
N ALA A 35 -2.44 20.99 7.54
CA ALA A 35 -1.37 21.88 7.09
C ALA A 35 -1.30 21.92 5.57
N VAL A 36 -0.68 22.95 5.02
CA VAL A 36 -0.41 23.12 3.58
C VAL A 36 1.01 23.65 3.41
N GLU A 37 1.76 23.05 2.52
CA GLU A 37 3.08 23.49 2.08
C GLU A 37 3.02 23.72 0.56
N ASP A 38 3.34 24.95 0.15
CA ASP A 38 3.47 25.31 -1.26
C ASP A 38 4.78 24.71 -1.81
N ARG A 39 4.67 23.97 -2.90
CA ARG A 39 5.79 23.33 -3.61
C ARG A 39 5.76 23.75 -5.08
N GLU A 40 6.88 23.58 -5.78
CA GLU A 40 6.99 23.99 -7.17
C GLU A 40 5.97 23.25 -8.06
N GLY A 41 4.90 23.94 -8.46
CA GLY A 41 3.83 23.45 -9.34
C GLY A 41 2.69 22.70 -8.66
N TYR A 42 2.67 22.57 -7.32
CA TYR A 42 1.58 21.94 -6.57
C TYR A 42 1.59 22.28 -5.08
N ASP A 43 0.43 22.18 -4.44
CA ASP A 43 0.28 22.19 -2.99
C ASP A 43 0.48 20.79 -2.41
N CYS A 44 1.30 20.63 -1.39
CA CYS A 44 1.31 19.47 -0.52
C CYS A 44 0.44 19.75 0.70
N ARG A 45 -0.66 19.01 0.86
CA ARG A 45 -1.61 19.15 1.95
C ARG A 45 -1.54 17.97 2.90
N TYR A 46 -1.35 18.22 4.16
CA TYR A 46 -1.50 17.20 5.19
C TYR A 46 -2.95 17.16 5.63
N VAL A 47 -3.59 16.04 5.40
CA VAL A 47 -5.03 15.90 5.60
C VAL A 47 -5.35 14.75 6.55
N GLU A 48 -6.50 14.86 7.21
CA GLU A 48 -7.08 13.78 8.00
C GLU A 48 -8.48 13.48 7.47
N PHE A 49 -8.80 12.21 7.23
CA PHE A 49 -10.10 11.81 6.73
C PHE A 49 -10.64 10.55 7.41
N ALA A 50 -11.95 10.43 7.41
CA ALA A 50 -12.64 9.33 8.05
C ALA A 50 -12.61 8.08 7.18
N VAL A 51 -12.34 6.92 7.81
CA VAL A 51 -12.46 5.57 7.24
C VAL A 51 -13.39 4.73 8.09
N GLY A 52 -13.94 3.66 7.52
CA GLY A 52 -14.85 2.76 8.23
C GLY A 52 -16.32 3.11 8.09
N LYS A 53 -17.13 2.63 9.03
CA LYS A 53 -18.59 2.84 9.04
C LYS A 53 -18.95 4.09 9.85
N ASP A 54 -20.14 4.67 9.58
CA ASP A 54 -20.71 5.72 10.41
C ASP A 54 -20.94 5.22 11.83
N GLY A 55 -20.63 6.07 12.82
CA GLY A 55 -20.87 5.81 14.23
C GLY A 55 -19.60 5.72 15.08
N ALA A 56 -19.65 4.96 16.19
CA ALA A 56 -18.59 4.87 17.20
C ALA A 56 -17.25 4.28 16.68
N ASP A 57 -17.29 3.57 15.55
CA ASP A 57 -16.12 2.92 14.93
C ASP A 57 -15.47 3.77 13.84
N LYS A 58 -15.72 5.08 13.81
CA LYS A 58 -15.17 6.00 12.83
C LYS A 58 -13.68 6.23 13.12
N GLU A 59 -12.83 5.46 12.46
CA GLU A 59 -11.38 5.68 12.48
C GLU A 59 -11.03 6.84 11.55
N ARG A 60 -10.05 7.65 11.92
CA ARG A 60 -9.50 8.71 11.08
C ARG A 60 -8.05 8.37 10.75
N ILE A 61 -7.68 8.56 9.50
CA ILE A 61 -6.31 8.36 9.05
C ILE A 61 -5.77 9.64 8.42
N ARG A 62 -4.46 9.82 8.56
CA ARG A 62 -3.75 10.96 8.00
C ARG A 62 -3.06 10.59 6.71
N ALA A 63 -2.97 11.56 5.80
CA ALA A 63 -2.41 11.37 4.47
C ALA A 63 -1.77 12.66 3.96
N TYR A 64 -0.87 12.51 2.99
CA TYR A 64 -0.48 13.59 2.11
C TYR A 64 -1.39 13.60 0.88
N LEU A 65 -1.97 14.76 0.59
CA LEU A 65 -2.73 15.04 -0.61
C LEU A 65 -1.99 16.11 -1.41
N LEU A 66 -1.42 15.72 -2.53
CA LEU A 66 -0.70 16.61 -3.43
C LEU A 66 -1.66 17.07 -4.53
N VAL A 67 -1.77 18.38 -4.73
CA VAL A 67 -2.75 18.99 -5.61
C VAL A 67 -2.04 19.94 -6.59
N PRO A 68 -1.98 19.61 -7.89
CA PRO A 68 -1.38 20.48 -8.89
C PRO A 68 -2.02 21.86 -8.96
N ASP A 69 -1.22 22.86 -9.30
CA ASP A 69 -1.70 24.21 -9.56
C ASP A 69 -2.61 24.27 -10.80
N GLY A 70 -3.37 25.36 -10.94
CA GLY A 70 -4.08 25.69 -12.19
C GLY A 70 -5.58 25.40 -12.24
N GLY A 71 -6.19 24.82 -11.21
CA GLY A 71 -7.65 24.80 -11.03
C GLY A 71 -8.48 23.96 -12.02
N SER A 72 -7.87 23.26 -12.99
CA SER A 72 -8.53 22.31 -13.90
C SER A 72 -8.79 20.97 -13.22
N LYS A 73 -9.67 20.15 -13.81
CA LYS A 73 -9.82 18.76 -13.38
C LYS A 73 -8.65 17.93 -13.84
N CYS A 74 -7.97 17.33 -12.87
CA CYS A 74 -6.78 16.50 -13.08
C CYS A 74 -7.09 15.02 -12.91
N PRO A 75 -6.35 14.12 -13.58
CA PRO A 75 -6.31 12.71 -13.20
C PRO A 75 -5.80 12.57 -11.76
N ALA A 76 -6.10 11.47 -11.11
CA ALA A 76 -5.67 11.25 -9.74
C ALA A 76 -5.11 9.84 -9.52
N VAL A 77 -4.16 9.70 -8.60
CA VAL A 77 -3.55 8.42 -8.25
C VAL A 77 -3.53 8.23 -6.74
N VAL A 78 -4.04 7.09 -6.27
CA VAL A 78 -3.78 6.61 -4.90
C VAL A 78 -2.46 5.84 -4.93
N MET A 79 -1.49 6.26 -4.12
CA MET A 79 -0.20 5.59 -4.03
C MET A 79 -0.07 4.81 -2.72
N LEU A 80 0.36 3.57 -2.83
CA LEU A 80 0.36 2.58 -1.78
C LEU A 80 1.80 2.15 -1.48
N HIS A 81 2.29 2.50 -0.28
CA HIS A 81 3.66 2.25 0.12
C HIS A 81 3.95 0.77 0.39
N ASP A 82 5.21 0.40 0.34
CA ASP A 82 5.74 -0.93 0.58
C ASP A 82 5.81 -1.30 2.08
N HIS A 83 6.04 -2.59 2.35
CA HIS A 83 6.31 -3.09 3.69
C HIS A 83 7.66 -2.60 4.22
N GLY A 84 8.73 -2.92 3.47
CA GLY A 84 10.11 -2.50 3.68
C GLY A 84 10.73 -2.82 5.04
N ALA A 85 9.99 -3.47 5.94
CA ALA A 85 10.37 -3.64 7.34
C ALA A 85 10.73 -2.31 8.04
N ARG A 86 10.16 -1.22 7.55
CA ARG A 86 10.30 0.15 8.05
C ARG A 86 8.92 0.62 8.47
N PHE A 87 8.62 0.41 9.76
CA PHE A 87 7.30 0.66 10.33
C PHE A 87 7.16 2.08 10.85
N ASP A 88 8.27 2.77 11.02
CA ASP A 88 8.37 4.17 11.44
C ASP A 88 7.85 5.17 10.40
N ILE A 89 7.91 4.77 9.14
CA ILE A 89 7.46 5.54 7.98
C ILE A 89 6.50 4.70 7.11
N GLY A 90 5.53 5.35 6.53
CA GLY A 90 4.58 4.75 5.59
C GLY A 90 4.46 5.64 4.35
N LYS A 91 3.64 6.67 4.41
CA LYS A 91 3.46 7.69 3.36
C LYS A 91 4.76 8.43 3.00
N GLU A 92 5.66 8.58 3.96
CA GLU A 92 6.98 9.21 3.79
C GLU A 92 7.95 8.36 2.93
N LYS A 93 7.57 7.16 2.55
CA LYS A 93 8.28 6.34 1.55
C LYS A 93 7.99 6.74 0.10
N LEU A 94 7.03 7.62 -0.12
CA LEU A 94 6.57 8.04 -1.44
C LEU A 94 6.47 9.57 -1.59
N VAL A 95 6.26 10.29 -0.47
CA VAL A 95 6.12 11.76 -0.42
C VAL A 95 7.23 12.34 0.43
N LYS A 96 7.82 13.46 -0.01
CA LYS A 96 8.74 14.25 0.81
C LYS A 96 7.99 14.75 2.06
N PRO A 97 8.45 14.41 3.28
CA PRO A 97 7.77 14.84 4.49
C PRO A 97 7.75 16.36 4.65
N MET A 98 6.67 16.90 5.23
CA MET A 98 6.58 18.29 5.65
C MET A 98 7.21 18.42 7.04
N ALA A 99 8.24 19.26 7.19
CA ALA A 99 8.91 19.44 8.48
C ALA A 99 7.99 20.05 9.54
N ASP A 100 7.14 20.99 9.15
CA ASP A 100 6.28 21.76 10.06
C ASP A 100 5.17 20.96 10.76
N ILE A 101 4.84 19.75 10.25
CA ILE A 101 3.82 18.89 10.86
C ILE A 101 4.40 17.84 11.81
N LEU A 102 5.71 17.62 11.76
CA LEU A 102 6.38 16.67 12.62
C LEU A 102 6.53 17.27 14.02
N GLU A 103 6.33 16.46 15.05
CA GLU A 103 6.51 16.92 16.43
C GLU A 103 7.96 17.38 16.66
N LYS A 104 8.14 18.47 17.42
CA LYS A 104 9.48 18.96 17.76
C LYS A 104 10.34 17.85 18.36
N GLY A 105 11.47 17.56 17.68
CA GLY A 105 12.39 16.48 18.04
C GLY A 105 12.17 15.17 17.29
N SER A 106 11.02 14.98 16.63
CA SER A 106 10.80 13.84 15.74
C SER A 106 11.15 14.14 14.28
N GLU A 107 11.18 15.41 13.91
CA GLU A 107 11.46 15.91 12.55
C GLU A 107 12.71 15.26 11.94
N ASP A 108 13.81 15.33 12.68
CA ASP A 108 15.13 14.84 12.21
C ASP A 108 15.15 13.34 11.90
N HIS A 109 14.53 12.51 12.73
CA HIS A 109 14.62 11.07 12.52
C HIS A 109 13.67 10.55 11.44
N ILE A 110 12.46 11.12 11.31
CA ILE A 110 11.53 10.78 10.22
C ILE A 110 12.08 11.26 8.87
N MET A 111 12.57 12.51 8.79
CA MET A 111 13.20 13.04 7.58
C MET A 111 14.39 12.18 7.12
N ARG A 112 15.29 11.81 8.05
CA ARG A 112 16.44 10.95 7.72
C ARG A 112 16.03 9.53 7.35
N SER A 113 15.02 8.98 8.03
CA SER A 113 14.46 7.67 7.73
C SER A 113 13.87 7.63 6.34
N SER A 114 13.06 8.62 5.99
CA SER A 114 12.47 8.80 4.67
C SER A 114 13.54 8.98 3.59
N GLN A 115 14.48 9.92 3.76
CA GLN A 115 15.53 10.17 2.78
C GLN A 115 16.36 8.90 2.51
N GLN A 116 16.78 8.19 3.56
CA GLN A 116 17.51 6.94 3.38
C GLN A 116 16.71 5.88 2.63
N TRP A 117 15.37 5.85 2.85
CA TRP A 117 14.50 4.93 2.14
C TRP A 117 14.42 5.27 0.64
N ILE A 118 14.23 6.54 0.33
CA ILE A 118 14.14 7.06 -1.03
C ILE A 118 15.46 6.87 -1.79
N ASP A 119 16.58 7.19 -1.17
CA ASP A 119 17.92 6.99 -1.78
C ASP A 119 18.16 5.52 -2.13
N LYS A 120 17.74 4.62 -1.25
CA LYS A 120 17.96 3.18 -1.43
C LYS A 120 17.04 2.53 -2.46
N ASN A 121 15.76 2.93 -2.51
CA ASN A 121 14.74 2.17 -3.23
C ASN A 121 14.13 2.92 -4.41
N PHE A 122 14.37 4.24 -4.52
CA PHE A 122 13.75 5.12 -5.52
C PHE A 122 14.75 6.06 -6.21
N ASP A 123 16.06 5.80 -6.13
CA ASP A 123 17.12 6.62 -6.71
C ASP A 123 17.05 8.10 -6.32
N GLY A 124 16.69 8.37 -5.06
CA GLY A 124 16.58 9.73 -4.52
C GLY A 124 15.31 10.49 -4.93
N VAL A 125 14.33 9.84 -5.57
CA VAL A 125 13.12 10.47 -6.10
C VAL A 125 11.90 10.16 -5.24
N TYR A 126 11.22 11.19 -4.74
CA TYR A 126 9.88 11.06 -4.15
C TYR A 126 8.84 10.93 -5.26
N LEU A 127 8.37 9.70 -5.50
CA LEU A 127 7.56 9.37 -6.67
C LEU A 127 6.22 10.11 -6.71
N ALA A 128 5.61 10.34 -5.55
CA ALA A 128 4.33 11.07 -5.46
C ALA A 128 4.49 12.55 -5.80
N ASP A 129 5.60 13.16 -5.36
CA ASP A 129 5.95 14.54 -5.69
C ASP A 129 6.18 14.69 -7.19
N SER A 130 6.85 13.73 -7.82
CA SER A 130 7.04 13.72 -9.28
C SER A 130 5.73 13.64 -10.04
N LEU A 131 4.80 12.76 -9.64
CA LEU A 131 3.48 12.67 -10.28
C LEU A 131 2.67 13.96 -10.10
N ALA A 132 2.74 14.59 -8.92
CA ALA A 132 2.06 15.86 -8.69
C ALA A 132 2.59 16.97 -9.61
N SER A 133 3.92 17.05 -9.79
CA SER A 133 4.55 17.99 -10.74
C SER A 133 4.16 17.74 -12.20
N LEU A 134 3.75 16.49 -12.53
CA LEU A 134 3.23 16.12 -13.87
C LEU A 134 1.73 16.39 -14.02
N GLY A 135 1.05 16.98 -13.01
CA GLY A 135 -0.35 17.38 -13.10
C GLY A 135 -1.35 16.37 -12.54
N TYR A 136 -0.92 15.40 -11.77
CA TYR A 136 -1.79 14.42 -11.10
C TYR A 136 -2.12 14.87 -9.68
N VAL A 137 -3.38 14.71 -9.27
CA VAL A 137 -3.71 14.75 -7.84
C VAL A 137 -3.28 13.42 -7.20
N VAL A 138 -2.42 13.47 -6.19
CA VAL A 138 -1.88 12.26 -5.57
C VAL A 138 -2.29 12.18 -4.10
N LEU A 139 -2.75 11.01 -3.66
CA LEU A 139 -3.06 10.73 -2.26
C LEU A 139 -2.23 9.56 -1.75
N VAL A 140 -1.53 9.78 -0.63
CA VAL A 140 -0.71 8.76 0.04
C VAL A 140 -1.06 8.70 1.52
N ALA A 141 -1.58 7.56 1.98
CA ALA A 141 -1.93 7.32 3.38
C ALA A 141 -1.13 6.16 3.97
N ASP A 142 -0.96 6.17 5.29
CA ASP A 142 -0.33 5.07 6.01
C ASP A 142 -1.22 3.82 6.04
N ALA A 143 -0.65 2.68 5.70
CA ALA A 143 -1.24 1.39 6.02
C ALA A 143 -1.30 1.17 7.54
N LEU A 144 -2.26 0.40 8.01
CA LEU A 144 -2.33 -0.01 9.41
C LEU A 144 -1.02 -0.71 9.82
N TYR A 145 -0.41 -0.25 10.87
CA TYR A 145 0.89 -0.68 11.42
C TYR A 145 2.13 -0.03 10.75
N TRP A 146 1.96 1.04 9.95
CA TRP A 146 3.07 1.84 9.40
C TRP A 146 2.85 3.32 9.68
N GLY A 147 3.96 4.08 9.68
CA GLY A 147 3.96 5.52 9.90
C GLY A 147 3.27 5.90 11.20
N GLU A 148 2.38 6.85 11.18
CA GLU A 148 1.64 7.30 12.37
C GLU A 148 0.67 6.25 12.94
N ARG A 149 0.38 5.19 12.20
CA ARG A 149 -0.47 4.07 12.65
C ARG A 149 0.35 2.92 13.21
N SER A 150 1.65 3.11 13.40
CA SER A 150 2.58 2.10 13.93
C SER A 150 2.56 2.06 15.46
N SER A 151 3.42 1.23 16.03
CA SER A 151 3.58 1.09 17.47
C SER A 151 4.56 2.15 18.03
N GLU A 152 4.43 2.45 19.32
CA GLU A 152 5.40 3.30 20.03
C GLU A 152 6.84 2.75 19.94
N ASP A 153 7.00 1.42 19.95
CA ASP A 153 8.30 0.78 19.77
C ASP A 153 8.93 1.08 18.39
N ALA A 154 8.11 1.21 17.34
CA ALA A 154 8.60 1.59 16.01
C ALA A 154 9.09 3.04 15.98
N HIS A 155 8.35 3.96 16.60
CA HIS A 155 8.76 5.37 16.71
C HIS A 155 10.03 5.50 17.55
N ARG A 156 10.09 4.83 18.70
CA ARG A 156 11.28 4.81 19.54
C ARG A 156 12.50 4.18 18.86
N TRP A 157 12.29 3.12 18.09
CA TRP A 157 13.32 2.52 17.26
C TRP A 157 13.87 3.53 16.23
N SER A 158 12.99 4.26 15.56
CA SER A 158 13.36 5.29 14.59
C SER A 158 14.18 6.41 15.22
N GLU A 159 13.71 6.96 16.34
CA GLU A 159 14.39 8.00 17.10
C GLU A 159 15.82 7.58 17.48
N LEU A 160 16.00 6.39 18.04
CA LEU A 160 17.33 5.88 18.40
C LEU A 160 18.18 5.54 17.16
N THR A 161 17.54 5.13 16.05
CA THR A 161 18.28 4.74 14.85
C THR A 161 18.73 5.93 14.03
N TYR A 162 17.90 6.95 13.89
CA TYR A 162 18.13 8.10 13.01
C TYR A 162 18.31 9.43 13.74
N GLY A 163 17.71 9.60 14.92
CA GLY A 163 17.79 10.83 15.71
C GLY A 163 19.08 10.95 16.53
N THR A 164 19.70 9.84 16.92
CA THR A 164 20.88 9.82 17.80
C THR A 164 22.18 9.65 17.02
N SER A 165 23.10 10.60 17.11
CA SER A 165 24.40 10.57 16.42
C SER A 165 25.42 9.68 17.10
N ASN A 166 25.42 9.57 18.44
CA ASN A 166 26.34 8.72 19.21
C ASN A 166 25.60 7.50 19.76
N LYS A 167 25.98 6.31 19.28
CA LYS A 167 25.35 5.04 19.64
C LYS A 167 26.37 4.18 20.39
N ASP A 168 26.34 4.25 21.70
CA ASP A 168 27.06 3.33 22.56
C ASP A 168 26.47 1.90 22.47
N LYS A 169 27.09 0.95 23.21
CA LYS A 169 26.64 -0.44 23.21
C LYS A 169 25.19 -0.60 23.72
N ALA A 170 24.82 0.15 24.76
CA ALA A 170 23.47 0.06 25.37
C ALA A 170 22.40 0.53 24.39
N VAL A 171 22.63 1.62 23.69
CA VAL A 171 21.73 2.13 22.62
C VAL A 171 21.61 1.12 21.49
N LYS A 172 22.70 0.53 21.01
CA LYS A 172 22.68 -0.50 19.96
C LYS A 172 21.90 -1.75 20.37
N ASP A 173 22.03 -2.18 21.63
CA ASP A 173 21.31 -3.33 22.16
C ASP A 173 19.80 -2.99 22.28
N THR A 174 19.45 -1.79 22.72
CA THR A 174 18.07 -1.31 22.76
C THR A 174 17.43 -1.27 21.36
N ILE A 175 18.14 -0.75 20.34
CA ILE A 175 17.68 -0.74 18.94
C ILE A 175 17.36 -2.16 18.45
N LYS A 176 18.17 -3.17 18.79
CA LYS A 176 17.92 -4.57 18.41
C LYS A 176 16.65 -5.11 19.07
N VAL A 177 16.47 -4.84 20.38
CA VAL A 177 15.29 -5.27 21.13
C VAL A 177 14.02 -4.63 20.56
N LEU A 178 14.02 -3.33 20.31
CA LEU A 178 12.89 -2.62 19.72
C LEU A 178 12.55 -3.17 18.33
N LYS A 179 13.57 -3.42 17.50
CA LYS A 179 13.37 -4.02 16.18
C LYS A 179 12.68 -5.37 16.27
N SER A 180 13.08 -6.24 17.20
CA SER A 180 12.44 -7.53 17.42
C SER A 180 10.96 -7.34 17.83
N ARG A 181 10.69 -6.48 18.82
CA ARG A 181 9.32 -6.21 19.29
C ARG A 181 8.39 -5.69 18.20
N VAL A 182 8.91 -4.82 17.34
CA VAL A 182 8.11 -4.30 16.21
C VAL A 182 7.76 -5.41 15.22
N TYR A 183 8.68 -6.36 14.98
CA TYR A 183 8.38 -7.52 14.14
C TYR A 183 7.38 -8.48 14.81
N ASP A 184 7.58 -8.77 16.08
CA ASP A 184 6.68 -9.64 16.86
C ASP A 184 5.27 -9.03 16.95
N GLY A 185 5.18 -7.72 17.07
CA GLY A 185 3.92 -6.96 17.11
C GLY A 185 3.05 -7.09 15.85
N GLN A 186 3.62 -7.44 14.69
CA GLN A 186 2.82 -7.78 13.50
C GLN A 186 2.00 -9.05 13.73
N GLU A 187 2.62 -10.09 14.31
CA GLU A 187 1.91 -11.32 14.61
C GLU A 187 0.85 -11.10 15.68
N ASP A 188 1.15 -10.30 16.71
CA ASP A 188 0.21 -9.94 17.75
C ASP A 188 -1.00 -9.18 17.19
N LEU A 189 -0.77 -8.21 16.31
CA LEU A 189 -1.84 -7.48 15.62
C LEU A 189 -2.67 -8.42 14.74
N TYR A 190 -2.02 -9.29 13.98
CA TYR A 190 -2.71 -10.28 13.15
C TYR A 190 -3.60 -11.18 13.99
N ARG A 191 -3.08 -11.73 15.10
CA ARG A 191 -3.85 -12.59 16.03
C ARG A 191 -5.02 -11.82 16.66
N LYS A 192 -4.79 -10.57 17.07
CA LYS A 192 -5.82 -9.69 17.64
C LYS A 192 -6.95 -9.45 16.64
N LEU A 193 -6.63 -9.06 15.40
CA LEU A 193 -7.63 -8.84 14.35
C LEU A 193 -8.38 -10.13 14.01
N HIS A 194 -7.66 -11.24 13.89
CA HIS A 194 -8.25 -12.55 13.62
C HIS A 194 -9.23 -12.99 14.71
N SER A 195 -8.91 -12.77 16.00
CA SER A 195 -9.83 -13.06 17.13
C SER A 195 -11.11 -12.25 17.09
N GLN A 196 -11.10 -11.11 16.39
CA GLN A 196 -12.25 -10.23 16.14
C GLN A 196 -12.96 -10.54 14.82
N ASN A 197 -12.58 -11.60 14.11
CA ASN A 197 -13.04 -11.93 12.75
C ASN A 197 -12.75 -10.80 11.73
N ILE A 198 -11.64 -10.10 11.89
CA ILE A 198 -11.17 -9.06 10.98
C ILE A 198 -9.97 -9.61 10.20
N ILE A 199 -10.06 -9.58 8.87
CA ILE A 199 -8.92 -9.86 7.98
C ILE A 199 -8.15 -8.56 7.78
N TRP A 200 -6.87 -8.54 8.15
CA TRP A 200 -6.04 -7.33 8.08
C TRP A 200 -5.98 -6.75 6.67
N ALA A 201 -5.72 -7.58 5.67
CA ALA A 201 -5.68 -7.16 4.27
C ALA A 201 -7.00 -6.51 3.82
N GLU A 202 -8.16 -7.01 4.27
CA GLU A 202 -9.47 -6.40 3.98
C GLU A 202 -9.68 -5.07 4.71
N LYS A 203 -9.14 -4.95 5.93
CA LYS A 203 -9.18 -3.65 6.63
C LYS A 203 -8.38 -2.62 5.87
N MET A 204 -7.17 -2.96 5.39
CA MET A 204 -6.38 -2.07 4.54
C MET A 204 -7.09 -1.76 3.22
N LEU A 205 -7.67 -2.77 2.56
CA LEU A 205 -8.44 -2.55 1.32
C LEU A 205 -9.61 -1.56 1.54
N ARG A 206 -10.29 -1.61 2.69
CA ARG A 206 -11.35 -0.63 3.02
C ARG A 206 -10.80 0.79 3.17
N ASP A 207 -9.63 0.94 3.80
CA ASP A 207 -8.95 2.22 3.95
C ASP A 207 -8.49 2.76 2.58
N ASP A 208 -7.99 1.88 1.70
CA ASP A 208 -7.58 2.23 0.33
C ASP A 208 -8.78 2.64 -0.53
N VAL A 209 -9.92 1.94 -0.41
CA VAL A 209 -11.18 2.32 -1.07
C VAL A 209 -11.69 3.66 -0.53
N ALA A 210 -11.53 3.96 0.76
CA ALA A 210 -11.88 5.28 1.31
C ALA A 210 -10.99 6.37 0.71
N SER A 211 -9.71 6.10 0.47
CA SER A 211 -8.78 7.00 -0.22
C SER A 211 -9.23 7.32 -1.66
N VAL A 212 -9.64 6.32 -2.43
CA VAL A 212 -10.23 6.52 -3.78
C VAL A 212 -11.50 7.36 -3.71
N ARG A 213 -12.38 7.10 -2.74
CA ARG A 213 -13.62 7.87 -2.55
C ARG A 213 -13.36 9.32 -2.16
N LEU A 214 -12.31 9.55 -1.34
CA LEU A 214 -11.88 10.90 -1.02
C LEU A 214 -11.46 11.63 -2.29
N LEU A 215 -10.55 11.07 -3.10
CA LEU A 215 -10.15 11.66 -4.37
C LEU A 215 -11.36 11.96 -5.26
N LYS A 216 -12.26 11.00 -5.43
CA LYS A 216 -13.48 11.17 -6.23
C LYS A 216 -14.40 12.28 -5.73
N SER A 217 -14.32 12.67 -4.46
CA SER A 217 -15.12 13.73 -3.86
C SER A 217 -14.57 15.14 -4.07
N LEU A 218 -13.28 15.24 -4.48
CA LEU A 218 -12.60 16.52 -4.66
C LEU A 218 -13.05 17.22 -5.95
N PRO A 219 -13.23 18.53 -5.94
CA PRO A 219 -13.76 19.27 -7.10
C PRO A 219 -12.79 19.33 -8.27
N ASN A 220 -11.48 19.28 -8.00
CA ASN A 220 -10.39 19.33 -8.96
C ASN A 220 -9.96 17.95 -9.49
N VAL A 221 -10.62 16.87 -9.09
CA VAL A 221 -10.34 15.52 -9.59
C VAL A 221 -11.31 15.15 -10.71
N ASP A 222 -10.77 14.63 -11.81
CA ASP A 222 -11.55 13.94 -12.82
C ASP A 222 -11.93 12.55 -12.31
N LYS A 223 -13.22 12.35 -12.05
CA LYS A 223 -13.75 11.15 -11.40
C LYS A 223 -13.62 9.88 -12.22
N ASP A 224 -13.42 10.03 -13.53
CA ASP A 224 -13.30 8.93 -14.50
C ASP A 224 -11.84 8.59 -14.80
N ARG A 225 -10.88 9.38 -14.24
CA ARG A 225 -9.44 9.21 -14.42
C ARG A 225 -8.75 9.04 -13.06
N ILE A 226 -9.07 7.94 -12.35
CA ILE A 226 -8.45 7.60 -11.07
C ILE A 226 -7.69 6.30 -11.20
N GLY A 227 -6.38 6.34 -10.93
CA GLY A 227 -5.47 5.20 -10.94
C GLY A 227 -4.99 4.81 -9.54
N ALA A 228 -4.27 3.70 -9.49
CA ALA A 228 -3.57 3.23 -8.30
C ALA A 228 -2.14 2.81 -8.64
N PHE A 229 -1.20 3.14 -7.76
CA PHE A 229 0.19 2.66 -7.81
C PHE A 229 0.53 1.94 -6.52
N GLY A 230 1.36 0.91 -6.62
CA GLY A 230 1.95 0.30 -5.44
C GLY A 230 3.27 -0.41 -5.72
N PHE A 231 4.18 -0.33 -4.74
CA PHE A 231 5.45 -1.03 -4.74
C PHE A 231 5.46 -2.10 -3.65
N SER A 232 5.91 -3.32 -3.94
CA SER A 232 6.03 -4.41 -2.98
C SER A 232 4.67 -4.71 -2.30
N MET A 233 4.54 -4.66 -0.99
CA MET A 233 3.23 -4.76 -0.30
C MET A 233 2.20 -3.78 -0.89
N GLY A 234 2.64 -2.59 -1.29
CA GLY A 234 1.78 -1.63 -2.00
C GLY A 234 1.27 -2.16 -3.33
N ALA A 235 2.06 -2.95 -4.07
CA ALA A 235 1.62 -3.59 -5.31
C ALA A 235 0.52 -4.63 -5.05
N HIS A 236 0.65 -5.43 -3.97
CA HIS A 236 -0.43 -6.31 -3.52
C HIS A 236 -1.71 -5.51 -3.21
N ARG A 237 -1.58 -4.39 -2.48
CA ARG A 237 -2.71 -3.49 -2.19
C ARG A 237 -3.28 -2.88 -3.47
N CYS A 238 -2.43 -2.50 -4.44
CA CYS A 238 -2.83 -1.90 -5.71
C CYS A 238 -3.73 -2.84 -6.53
N TRP A 239 -3.29 -4.07 -6.78
CA TRP A 239 -4.12 -4.99 -7.55
C TRP A 239 -5.37 -5.46 -6.77
N MET A 240 -5.32 -5.57 -5.43
CA MET A 240 -6.53 -5.77 -4.62
C MET A 240 -7.49 -4.58 -4.75
N LEU A 241 -6.99 -3.36 -4.67
CA LEU A 241 -7.80 -2.15 -4.83
C LEU A 241 -8.40 -2.07 -6.23
N ALA A 242 -7.63 -2.32 -7.28
CA ALA A 242 -8.13 -2.34 -8.65
C ALA A 242 -9.19 -3.43 -8.86
N ALA A 243 -9.00 -4.62 -8.30
CA ALA A 243 -9.96 -5.73 -8.43
C ALA A 243 -11.31 -5.43 -7.77
N PHE A 244 -11.32 -4.79 -6.60
CA PHE A 244 -12.54 -4.65 -5.78
C PHE A 244 -13.08 -3.23 -5.64
N CYS A 245 -12.42 -2.22 -6.22
CA CYS A 245 -12.91 -0.85 -6.31
C CYS A 245 -13.19 -0.47 -7.77
N LYS A 246 -14.45 -0.39 -8.13
CA LYS A 246 -14.87 -0.07 -9.51
C LYS A 246 -14.44 1.33 -9.99
N ASP A 247 -14.14 2.23 -9.05
CA ASP A 247 -13.77 3.62 -9.35
C ASP A 247 -12.27 3.77 -9.71
N VAL A 248 -11.47 2.70 -9.59
CA VAL A 248 -10.10 2.63 -10.12
C VAL A 248 -10.16 2.20 -11.58
N ARG A 249 -9.62 3.03 -12.48
CA ARG A 249 -9.58 2.78 -13.92
C ARG A 249 -8.38 1.93 -14.32
N CYS A 250 -7.20 2.29 -13.81
CA CYS A 250 -5.97 1.54 -14.10
C CYS A 250 -5.11 1.36 -12.84
N GLY A 251 -4.19 0.41 -12.89
CA GLY A 251 -3.28 0.14 -11.79
C GLY A 251 -1.88 -0.26 -12.23
N VAL A 252 -0.88 0.21 -11.48
CA VAL A 252 0.51 -0.20 -11.65
C VAL A 252 0.99 -0.92 -10.41
N ALA A 253 1.31 -2.19 -10.54
CA ALA A 253 1.77 -3.09 -9.48
C ALA A 253 3.24 -3.46 -9.69
N LEU A 254 4.14 -2.88 -8.88
CA LEU A 254 5.58 -3.05 -8.99
C LEU A 254 6.10 -4.02 -7.93
N SER A 255 6.77 -5.09 -8.38
CA SER A 255 7.52 -6.04 -7.54
C SER A 255 6.68 -6.71 -6.44
N TRP A 256 5.48 -7.14 -6.77
CA TRP A 256 4.70 -8.10 -5.99
C TRP A 256 3.73 -8.88 -6.89
N MET A 257 4.18 -10.00 -7.38
CA MET A 257 3.38 -11.06 -7.99
C MET A 257 4.18 -12.36 -7.89
N THR A 258 3.51 -13.47 -7.65
CA THR A 258 4.13 -14.79 -7.53
C THR A 258 3.07 -15.88 -7.60
N THR A 259 3.48 -17.15 -7.59
CA THR A 259 2.59 -18.27 -7.33
C THR A 259 2.45 -18.54 -5.84
N LEU A 260 1.27 -18.99 -5.43
CA LEU A 260 1.01 -19.36 -4.04
C LEU A 260 1.60 -20.74 -3.74
N ASP A 261 2.52 -20.78 -2.79
CA ASP A 261 2.99 -22.03 -2.21
C ASP A 261 2.14 -22.34 -0.95
N ARG A 262 1.30 -23.36 -1.05
CA ARG A 262 0.37 -23.73 0.04
C ARG A 262 1.05 -24.47 1.18
N GLU A 263 2.24 -25.00 0.95
CA GLU A 263 3.04 -25.73 1.94
C GLU A 263 3.99 -24.78 2.69
N GLU A 264 4.29 -23.62 2.12
CA GLU A 264 5.14 -22.64 2.75
C GLU A 264 4.42 -21.98 3.94
N ARG A 265 5.09 -22.02 5.10
CA ARG A 265 4.58 -21.31 6.29
C ARG A 265 4.53 -19.80 6.03
N MET A 266 3.41 -19.18 6.36
CA MET A 266 3.22 -17.74 6.27
C MET A 266 4.29 -16.99 7.07
N LYS A 267 4.98 -16.06 6.43
CA LYS A 267 6.00 -15.19 7.02
C LYS A 267 5.35 -13.97 7.70
N ALA A 268 6.07 -13.33 8.61
CA ALA A 268 5.58 -12.11 9.27
C ALA A 268 5.17 -11.01 8.26
N SER A 269 5.90 -10.88 7.15
CA SER A 269 5.56 -9.95 6.06
C SER A 269 4.22 -10.24 5.38
N ASP A 270 3.71 -11.48 5.49
CA ASP A 270 2.49 -11.90 4.81
C ASP A 270 1.22 -11.60 5.62
N TYR A 271 1.34 -11.41 6.93
CA TYR A 271 0.19 -11.24 7.81
C TYR A 271 -0.72 -10.09 7.38
N SER A 272 -0.15 -8.98 6.94
CA SER A 272 -0.91 -7.82 6.46
C SER A 272 -1.54 -8.00 5.08
N MET A 273 -1.06 -8.99 4.28
CA MET A 273 -1.52 -9.23 2.91
C MET A 273 -2.37 -10.50 2.79
N ALA A 274 -2.46 -11.31 3.85
CA ALA A 274 -3.13 -12.59 3.78
C ALA A 274 -4.67 -12.46 3.82
N VAL A 275 -5.33 -12.81 2.72
CA VAL A 275 -6.77 -13.07 2.67
C VAL A 275 -6.96 -14.58 2.57
N MET A 276 -6.93 -15.25 3.72
CA MET A 276 -6.92 -16.72 3.78
C MET A 276 -8.05 -17.37 2.99
N PRO A 277 -9.33 -16.90 3.05
CA PRO A 277 -10.40 -17.49 2.24
C PRO A 277 -10.14 -17.42 0.72
N MET A 278 -9.44 -16.38 0.24
CA MET A 278 -9.02 -16.32 -1.17
C MET A 278 -7.89 -17.29 -1.45
N ARG A 279 -6.85 -17.32 -0.60
CA ARG A 279 -5.69 -18.20 -0.77
C ARG A 279 -6.07 -19.70 -0.77
N GLU A 280 -7.14 -20.08 -0.11
CA GLU A 280 -7.68 -21.43 -0.13
C GLU A 280 -8.34 -21.79 -1.48
N GLN A 281 -8.88 -20.80 -2.18
CA GLN A 281 -9.68 -21.01 -3.40
C GLN A 281 -8.93 -20.72 -4.68
N MET A 282 -7.91 -19.86 -4.65
CA MET A 282 -7.22 -19.37 -5.84
C MET A 282 -5.75 -19.07 -5.58
N ASP A 283 -4.97 -19.05 -6.63
CA ASP A 283 -3.58 -18.56 -6.66
C ASP A 283 -3.55 -17.05 -6.89
N PHE A 284 -2.39 -16.41 -6.70
CA PHE A 284 -2.28 -14.95 -6.88
C PHE A 284 -2.58 -14.51 -8.32
N GLY A 285 -2.11 -15.23 -9.33
CA GLY A 285 -2.42 -14.92 -10.74
C GLY A 285 -3.92 -15.01 -11.09
N ASP A 286 -4.72 -15.74 -10.30
CA ASP A 286 -6.17 -15.83 -10.52
C ASP A 286 -6.92 -14.50 -10.20
N ILE A 287 -6.22 -13.52 -9.61
CA ILE A 287 -6.80 -12.19 -9.41
C ILE A 287 -7.22 -11.53 -10.73
N GLY A 288 -6.64 -11.96 -11.85
CA GLY A 288 -6.99 -11.52 -13.20
C GLY A 288 -8.49 -11.58 -13.47
N ARG A 289 -9.20 -12.59 -12.94
CA ARG A 289 -10.66 -12.71 -13.09
C ARG A 289 -11.48 -11.57 -12.48
N PHE A 290 -10.90 -10.83 -11.53
CA PHE A 290 -11.53 -9.65 -10.90
C PHE A 290 -10.98 -8.34 -11.45
N LEU A 291 -9.81 -8.38 -12.09
CA LEU A 291 -9.15 -7.22 -12.69
C LEU A 291 -9.68 -6.92 -14.08
N ALA A 292 -9.81 -7.94 -14.95
CA ALA A 292 -10.27 -7.76 -16.31
C ALA A 292 -11.69 -7.15 -16.35
N PRO A 293 -11.95 -6.18 -17.24
CA PRO A 293 -11.09 -5.66 -18.31
C PRO A 293 -10.30 -4.37 -17.95
N LYS A 294 -9.98 -4.11 -16.69
CA LYS A 294 -9.26 -2.88 -16.30
C LYS A 294 -7.83 -2.86 -16.84
N HIS A 295 -7.32 -1.67 -17.10
CA HIS A 295 -5.93 -1.48 -17.50
C HIS A 295 -4.99 -1.76 -16.33
N MET A 296 -4.09 -2.74 -16.49
CA MET A 296 -3.13 -3.13 -15.46
C MET A 296 -1.72 -3.27 -16.02
N LEU A 297 -0.75 -2.69 -15.33
CA LEU A 297 0.68 -2.90 -15.56
C LEU A 297 1.28 -3.63 -14.36
N PHE A 298 1.88 -4.78 -14.61
CA PHE A 298 2.68 -5.50 -13.62
C PHE A 298 4.14 -5.46 -14.00
N LEU A 299 4.98 -4.98 -13.08
CA LEU A 299 6.42 -4.86 -13.25
C LEU A 299 7.15 -5.73 -12.23
N SER A 300 8.19 -6.45 -12.63
CA SER A 300 9.03 -7.25 -11.72
C SER A 300 10.49 -7.24 -12.15
N GLY A 301 11.40 -7.18 -11.18
CA GLY A 301 12.84 -7.23 -11.45
C GLY A 301 13.30 -8.66 -11.81
N THR A 302 14.20 -8.78 -12.79
CA THR A 302 14.77 -10.07 -13.22
C THR A 302 15.61 -10.75 -12.14
N THR A 303 16.13 -9.98 -11.18
CA THR A 303 16.98 -10.43 -10.07
C THR A 303 16.35 -10.15 -8.70
N ASP A 304 15.03 -9.99 -8.66
CA ASP A 304 14.30 -9.79 -7.40
C ASP A 304 14.37 -11.06 -6.53
N HIS A 305 15.08 -10.96 -5.39
CA HIS A 305 15.28 -12.09 -4.48
C HIS A 305 14.05 -12.44 -3.63
N LEU A 306 13.04 -11.54 -3.56
CA LEU A 306 11.78 -11.78 -2.86
C LEU A 306 10.74 -12.46 -3.77
N PHE A 307 10.79 -12.15 -5.06
CA PHE A 307 9.86 -12.64 -6.07
C PHE A 307 10.62 -13.28 -7.23
N PRO A 308 11.02 -14.57 -7.13
CA PRO A 308 11.77 -15.26 -8.16
C PRO A 308 11.09 -15.18 -9.52
N LYS A 309 11.86 -14.81 -10.55
CA LYS A 309 11.39 -14.58 -11.93
C LYS A 309 10.53 -15.73 -12.46
N GLU A 310 10.89 -16.96 -12.16
CA GLU A 310 10.19 -18.17 -12.64
C GLU A 310 8.77 -18.24 -12.05
N LYS A 311 8.62 -17.95 -10.76
CA LYS A 311 7.29 -17.91 -10.10
C LYS A 311 6.45 -16.73 -10.61
N VAL A 312 7.09 -15.59 -10.84
CA VAL A 312 6.42 -14.40 -11.42
C VAL A 312 5.94 -14.68 -12.84
N ALA A 313 6.76 -15.32 -13.68
CA ALA A 313 6.40 -15.66 -15.07
C ALA A 313 5.16 -16.55 -15.13
N VAL A 314 5.07 -17.58 -14.28
CA VAL A 314 3.89 -18.45 -14.19
C VAL A 314 2.63 -17.65 -13.77
N ALA A 315 2.77 -16.74 -12.81
CA ALA A 315 1.64 -15.91 -12.39
C ALA A 315 1.21 -14.91 -13.49
N PHE A 316 2.17 -14.35 -14.25
CA PHE A 316 1.88 -13.48 -15.40
C PHE A 316 1.16 -14.24 -16.53
N GLU A 317 1.61 -15.45 -16.87
CA GLU A 317 0.91 -16.29 -17.85
C GLU A 317 -0.55 -16.53 -17.43
N LYS A 318 -0.76 -16.80 -16.15
CA LYS A 318 -2.11 -17.01 -15.62
C LYS A 318 -2.97 -15.74 -15.67
N LEU A 319 -2.38 -14.56 -15.40
CA LEU A 319 -3.05 -13.26 -15.53
C LEU A 319 -3.51 -13.05 -16.99
N HIS A 320 -2.64 -13.28 -17.98
CA HIS A 320 -2.95 -13.12 -19.39
C HIS A 320 -4.16 -13.97 -19.82
N GLY A 321 -4.30 -15.19 -19.31
CA GLY A 321 -5.46 -16.04 -19.60
C GLY A 321 -6.82 -15.46 -19.17
N TYR A 322 -6.84 -14.49 -18.25
CA TYR A 322 -8.07 -13.76 -17.89
C TYR A 322 -8.33 -12.53 -18.74
N TYR A 323 -7.37 -12.13 -19.58
CA TYR A 323 -7.45 -10.97 -20.46
C TYR A 323 -7.55 -11.35 -21.95
N ASP A 324 -7.88 -12.60 -22.27
CA ASP A 324 -7.99 -13.08 -23.67
C ASP A 324 -8.94 -12.21 -24.51
N ASP A 325 -10.03 -11.67 -23.91
CA ASP A 325 -11.01 -10.81 -24.60
C ASP A 325 -10.58 -9.33 -24.67
N CYS A 326 -9.52 -8.93 -23.96
CA CYS A 326 -9.02 -7.55 -23.90
C CYS A 326 -7.49 -7.52 -23.61
N PRO A 327 -6.67 -8.19 -24.44
CA PRO A 327 -5.24 -8.36 -24.15
C PRO A 327 -4.46 -7.03 -24.07
N GLU A 328 -4.94 -5.99 -24.75
CA GLU A 328 -4.36 -4.65 -24.72
C GLU A 328 -4.47 -3.95 -23.35
N ASN A 329 -5.34 -4.44 -22.49
CA ASN A 329 -5.56 -3.85 -21.16
C ASN A 329 -4.63 -4.43 -20.09
N LEU A 330 -3.86 -5.48 -20.40
CA LEU A 330 -2.89 -6.06 -19.49
C LEU A 330 -1.48 -5.97 -20.04
N GLU A 331 -0.62 -5.34 -19.29
CA GLU A 331 0.81 -5.32 -19.57
C GLU A 331 1.60 -5.97 -18.43
N THR A 332 2.50 -6.88 -18.77
CA THR A 332 3.43 -7.51 -17.83
C THR A 332 4.85 -7.35 -18.34
N ARG A 333 5.75 -6.78 -17.53
CA ARG A 333 7.15 -6.55 -17.94
C ARG A 333 8.12 -7.01 -16.85
N PHE A 334 9.23 -7.59 -17.30
CA PHE A 334 10.42 -7.72 -16.49
C PHE A 334 11.40 -6.60 -16.82
N PHE A 335 11.93 -5.93 -15.79
CA PHE A 335 13.02 -4.98 -15.93
C PHE A 335 14.33 -5.57 -15.42
N ASP A 336 15.45 -5.07 -15.90
CA ASP A 336 16.76 -5.49 -15.40
C ASP A 336 17.03 -4.85 -14.05
N GLY A 337 17.03 -5.65 -12.99
CA GLY A 337 17.21 -5.20 -11.63
C GLY A 337 16.56 -6.10 -10.58
N GLY A 338 16.72 -5.69 -9.32
CA GLY A 338 16.17 -6.37 -8.14
C GLY A 338 14.86 -5.74 -7.65
N HIS A 339 14.66 -5.84 -6.33
CA HIS A 339 13.50 -5.26 -5.63
C HIS A 339 13.65 -3.74 -5.45
N HIS A 340 13.40 -2.97 -6.52
CA HIS A 340 13.76 -1.56 -6.61
C HIS A 340 12.85 -0.81 -7.60
N CYS A 341 12.57 0.46 -7.32
CA CYS A 341 11.81 1.39 -8.18
C CYS A 341 12.74 2.49 -8.70
N GLY A 342 13.72 2.11 -9.53
CA GLY A 342 14.69 3.05 -10.10
C GLY A 342 14.08 3.98 -11.15
N LYS A 343 14.85 5.00 -11.57
CA LYS A 343 14.38 6.06 -12.49
C LYS A 343 13.83 5.53 -13.83
N GLU A 344 14.43 4.46 -14.37
CA GLU A 344 13.93 3.84 -15.61
C GLU A 344 12.54 3.23 -15.43
N VAL A 345 12.33 2.55 -14.28
CA VAL A 345 11.02 1.99 -13.92
C VAL A 345 10.00 3.10 -13.67
N GLN A 346 10.44 4.21 -13.03
CA GLN A 346 9.57 5.36 -12.76
C GLN A 346 9.09 6.00 -14.07
N SER A 347 9.95 6.13 -15.09
CA SER A 347 9.53 6.62 -16.41
C SER A 347 8.42 5.76 -17.01
N VAL A 348 8.59 4.43 -16.98
CA VAL A 348 7.56 3.50 -17.47
C VAL A 348 6.23 3.67 -16.73
N ILE A 349 6.29 3.93 -15.41
CA ILE A 349 5.09 4.16 -14.59
C ILE A 349 4.38 5.46 -15.02
N PHE A 350 5.13 6.53 -15.25
CA PHE A 350 4.58 7.83 -15.66
C PHE A 350 3.96 7.75 -17.05
N ASP A 351 4.66 7.17 -18.02
CA ASP A 351 4.16 6.97 -19.38
C ASP A 351 2.87 6.13 -19.36
N TYR A 352 2.83 5.07 -18.55
CA TYR A 352 1.63 4.23 -18.43
C TYR A 352 0.42 4.99 -17.87
N PHE A 353 0.61 5.86 -16.89
CA PHE A 353 -0.48 6.68 -16.37
C PHE A 353 -0.94 7.74 -17.38
N ASP A 354 -0.01 8.34 -18.14
CA ASP A 354 -0.35 9.31 -19.17
C ASP A 354 -1.19 8.69 -20.30
N ASP A 355 -0.89 7.45 -20.68
CA ASP A 355 -1.62 6.70 -21.70
C ASP A 355 -3.00 6.20 -21.22
N ASN A 356 -3.22 6.00 -19.92
CA ASN A 356 -4.40 5.28 -19.40
C ASN A 356 -5.28 6.11 -18.47
N LEU A 357 -4.87 7.31 -18.07
CA LEU A 357 -5.62 8.28 -17.28
C LEU A 357 -5.79 9.61 -18.00
#